data_ed422e972fb55edd05b5464ef72706f7
#
_entry.id   ed422e972fb55edd05b5464ef72706f7
#
_cell.length_a   1.000
_cell.length_b   1.000
_cell.length_c   1.000
_cell.angle_alpha   90.00
_cell.angle_beta   90.00
_cell.angle_gamma   90.00
#
_symmetry.space_group_name_H-M   'P 1'
#
loop_
_entity.id
_entity.type
_entity.pdbx_description
1 polymer ?
#
loop_
_entity_poly.entity_id
_entity_poly.type
_entity_poly.pdbx_seq_one_letter_code
_entity_poly.pdbx_strand_id
1 'polypeptide(L)'
;VVVTQTGPAWLFCPADRPERFEKAAAAADVVILDLEDGVAAKDRDAARRALIETPLDPDRTAVRVNPSATPDHQLDLEALKHTSYTTVMLAKTEDPQQVRDLAPLDVVVLIETPLGALAVSELARMDNAFALMWGAEDLFAVLGGTANRYPDGSYREVARHVRSQTLLAAKAYGRLALDSVYLDIKDLDGLGKEVDDAVAVGFDAKVAIHPSQIPVIRAGYAPTEDQVEWARAVLTRAATERGVFQHDGLMVDAPVLRRAERIVALAP
;
A
#
# COMPACT_ATOMS: atom_id res chain seq x y z
N VAL A 1 15.26 6.24 -8.32
CA VAL A 1 14.28 7.21 -7.76
C VAL A 1 13.16 6.37 -7.22
N VAL A 2 12.99 6.40 -5.94
CA VAL A 2 12.06 5.52 -5.22
C VAL A 2 10.64 6.12 -5.34
N VAL A 3 9.62 5.29 -5.58
CA VAL A 3 8.18 5.61 -5.54
C VAL A 3 7.76 6.33 -4.22
N THR A 4 8.69 6.63 -3.32
CA THR A 4 8.49 7.25 -2.00
C THR A 4 7.96 8.69 -2.00
N GLN A 5 7.86 9.37 -3.15
CA GLN A 5 7.29 10.71 -3.25
C GLN A 5 5.92 10.72 -3.95
N THR A 6 5.36 9.58 -4.22
CA THR A 6 4.03 9.46 -4.80
C THR A 6 2.98 9.47 -3.70
N GLY A 7 1.85 10.11 -3.94
CA GLY A 7 0.77 10.27 -2.97
C GLY A 7 0.14 8.95 -2.47
N PRO A 8 -0.85 9.03 -1.59
CA PRO A 8 -1.34 7.88 -0.81
C PRO A 8 -2.32 6.97 -1.55
N ALA A 9 -2.77 7.34 -2.75
CA ALA A 9 -3.84 6.63 -3.44
C ALA A 9 -3.28 5.75 -4.57
N TRP A 10 -3.14 4.44 -4.30
CA TRP A 10 -2.69 3.45 -5.26
C TRP A 10 -3.88 2.74 -5.91
N LEU A 11 -3.78 2.32 -7.17
CA LEU A 11 -4.89 1.73 -7.92
C LEU A 11 -4.47 0.48 -8.68
N PHE A 12 -5.13 -0.64 -8.42
CA PHE A 12 -5.02 -1.81 -9.28
C PHE A 12 -5.64 -1.56 -10.65
N CYS A 13 -4.94 -1.97 -11.70
CA CYS A 13 -5.41 -1.96 -13.07
C CYS A 13 -5.03 -3.29 -13.73
N PRO A 14 -6.01 -4.13 -14.15
CA PRO A 14 -5.72 -5.38 -14.84
C PRO A 14 -4.90 -5.15 -16.12
N ALA A 15 -3.78 -5.85 -16.26
CA ALA A 15 -2.84 -5.63 -17.37
C ALA A 15 -3.35 -6.16 -18.71
N ASP A 16 -4.42 -6.97 -18.73
CA ASP A 16 -5.13 -7.37 -19.96
C ASP A 16 -6.07 -6.29 -20.52
N ARG A 17 -6.07 -5.09 -19.90
CA ARG A 17 -6.95 -3.95 -20.24
C ARG A 17 -6.14 -2.68 -20.54
N PRO A 18 -5.26 -2.68 -21.57
CA PRO A 18 -4.38 -1.53 -21.86
C PRO A 18 -5.15 -0.24 -22.14
N GLU A 19 -6.39 -0.31 -22.62
CA GLU A 19 -7.28 0.85 -22.81
C GLU A 19 -7.64 1.58 -21.50
N ARG A 20 -7.33 0.99 -20.34
CA ARG A 20 -7.56 1.58 -19.01
C ARG A 20 -6.30 2.22 -18.40
N PHE A 21 -5.12 1.93 -18.92
CA PHE A 21 -3.84 2.31 -18.31
C PHE A 21 -3.72 3.83 -18.13
N GLU A 22 -3.91 4.59 -19.18
CA GLU A 22 -3.87 6.06 -19.16
C GLU A 22 -4.89 6.65 -18.16
N LYS A 23 -6.10 6.09 -18.14
CA LYS A 23 -7.14 6.54 -17.22
C LYS A 23 -6.80 6.22 -15.77
N ALA A 24 -6.21 5.06 -15.51
CA ALA A 24 -5.75 4.69 -14.18
C ALA A 24 -4.60 5.61 -13.72
N ALA A 25 -3.62 5.88 -14.60
CA ALA A 25 -2.50 6.78 -14.33
C ALA A 25 -2.94 8.24 -14.09
N ALA A 26 -3.97 8.70 -14.79
CA ALA A 26 -4.55 10.03 -14.56
C ALA A 26 -5.33 10.13 -13.25
N ALA A 27 -5.91 9.03 -12.78
CA ALA A 27 -6.71 9.00 -11.56
C ALA A 27 -5.87 8.84 -10.28
N ALA A 28 -4.92 7.90 -10.27
CA ALA A 28 -4.19 7.47 -9.08
C ALA A 28 -2.82 8.16 -8.94
N ASP A 29 -2.24 8.05 -7.75
CA ASP A 29 -0.87 8.50 -7.50
C ASP A 29 0.13 7.44 -7.98
N VAL A 30 -0.20 6.15 -7.77
CA VAL A 30 0.52 5.00 -8.30
C VAL A 30 -0.46 4.02 -8.93
N VAL A 31 -0.12 3.46 -10.09
CA VAL A 31 -0.85 2.36 -10.72
C VAL A 31 -0.15 1.05 -10.40
N ILE A 32 -0.92 0.03 -10.03
CA ILE A 32 -0.45 -1.36 -9.95
C ILE A 32 -1.00 -2.10 -11.15
N LEU A 33 -0.15 -2.32 -12.17
CA LEU A 33 -0.50 -3.16 -13.32
C LEU A 33 -0.49 -4.63 -12.87
N ASP A 34 -1.63 -5.27 -12.98
CA ASP A 34 -1.85 -6.57 -12.37
C ASP A 34 -1.76 -7.70 -13.40
N LEU A 35 -0.84 -8.65 -13.20
CA LEU A 35 -0.66 -9.87 -14.01
C LEU A 35 -1.20 -11.12 -13.31
N GLU A 36 -1.72 -10.98 -12.07
CA GLU A 36 -2.11 -12.09 -11.21
C GLU A 36 -3.65 -12.27 -11.19
N ASP A 37 -4.31 -12.11 -10.06
CA ASP A 37 -5.73 -12.44 -9.89
C ASP A 37 -6.69 -11.53 -10.66
N GLY A 38 -6.27 -10.31 -11.01
CA GLY A 38 -7.05 -9.42 -11.89
C GLY A 38 -7.09 -9.85 -13.34
N VAL A 39 -6.29 -10.87 -13.74
CA VAL A 39 -6.18 -11.37 -15.11
C VAL A 39 -6.45 -12.88 -15.16
N ALA A 40 -7.43 -13.29 -15.96
CA ALA A 40 -7.71 -14.71 -16.13
C ALA A 40 -6.50 -15.44 -16.76
N ALA A 41 -6.22 -16.66 -16.32
CA ALA A 41 -5.03 -17.43 -16.75
C ALA A 41 -4.84 -17.47 -18.29
N LYS A 42 -5.92 -17.60 -19.04
CA LYS A 42 -5.89 -17.62 -20.53
C LYS A 42 -5.48 -16.28 -21.16
N ASP A 43 -5.60 -15.18 -20.43
CA ASP A 43 -5.36 -13.80 -20.91
C ASP A 43 -4.01 -13.25 -20.43
N ARG A 44 -3.26 -13.98 -19.59
CA ARG A 44 -1.96 -13.54 -19.01
C ARG A 44 -0.90 -13.23 -20.07
N ASP A 45 -0.83 -13.99 -21.16
CA ASP A 45 0.10 -13.70 -22.25
C ASP A 45 -0.24 -12.39 -22.98
N ALA A 46 -1.54 -12.08 -23.12
CA ALA A 46 -1.96 -10.79 -23.66
C ALA A 46 -1.64 -9.64 -22.69
N ALA A 47 -1.80 -9.85 -21.39
CA ALA A 47 -1.46 -8.89 -20.36
C ALA A 47 0.05 -8.57 -20.34
N ARG A 48 0.93 -9.57 -20.45
CA ARG A 48 2.39 -9.39 -20.57
C ARG A 48 2.77 -8.59 -21.82
N ARG A 49 2.13 -8.85 -22.95
CA ARG A 49 2.34 -8.03 -24.17
C ARG A 49 1.87 -6.59 -23.97
N ALA A 50 0.70 -6.38 -23.42
CA ALA A 50 0.17 -5.05 -23.15
C ALA A 50 1.07 -4.24 -22.19
N LEU A 51 1.65 -4.90 -21.19
CA LEU A 51 2.64 -4.31 -20.28
C LEU A 51 3.84 -3.71 -21.03
N ILE A 52 4.31 -4.39 -22.09
CA ILE A 52 5.45 -3.96 -22.91
C ILE A 52 5.02 -2.88 -23.92
N GLU A 53 3.88 -3.08 -24.57
CA GLU A 53 3.44 -2.26 -25.71
C GLU A 53 2.77 -0.94 -25.28
N THR A 54 2.30 -0.86 -24.03
CA THR A 54 1.56 0.30 -23.49
C THR A 54 2.23 0.78 -22.20
N PRO A 55 3.45 1.35 -22.26
CA PRO A 55 4.19 1.75 -21.07
C PRO A 55 3.53 2.96 -20.38
N LEU A 56 3.54 2.94 -19.05
CA LEU A 56 3.25 4.07 -18.19
C LEU A 56 4.53 4.65 -17.60
N ASP A 57 4.41 5.75 -16.87
CA ASP A 57 5.51 6.35 -16.11
C ASP A 57 6.05 5.33 -15.06
N PRO A 58 7.30 4.86 -15.19
CA PRO A 58 7.86 3.85 -14.29
C PRO A 58 8.00 4.33 -12.85
N ASP A 59 8.15 5.64 -12.62
CA ASP A 59 8.27 6.22 -11.27
C ASP A 59 6.93 6.21 -10.52
N ARG A 60 5.84 5.95 -11.22
CA ARG A 60 4.47 5.90 -10.69
C ARG A 60 3.75 4.59 -11.01
N THR A 61 4.49 3.54 -11.33
CA THR A 61 3.91 2.26 -11.71
C THR A 61 4.63 1.11 -11.00
N ALA A 62 3.87 0.25 -10.35
CA ALA A 62 4.31 -1.05 -9.89
C ALA A 62 3.65 -2.15 -10.73
N VAL A 63 4.27 -3.31 -10.86
CA VAL A 63 3.69 -4.46 -11.55
C VAL A 63 3.46 -5.58 -10.56
N ARG A 64 2.19 -6.01 -10.36
CA ARG A 64 1.93 -7.21 -9.55
C ARG A 64 2.20 -8.45 -10.40
N VAL A 65 3.19 -9.22 -9.97
CA VAL A 65 3.59 -10.48 -10.58
C VAL A 65 2.99 -11.68 -9.86
N ASN A 66 2.84 -12.78 -10.58
CA ASN A 66 2.33 -14.03 -10.03
C ASN A 66 3.25 -14.58 -8.93
N PRO A 67 2.72 -15.43 -8.01
CA PRO A 67 3.49 -16.03 -6.92
C PRO A 67 4.72 -16.80 -7.41
N SER A 68 5.83 -16.71 -6.71
CA SER A 68 7.15 -17.25 -7.08
C SER A 68 7.13 -18.74 -7.43
N ALA A 69 6.23 -19.52 -6.82
CA ALA A 69 6.10 -20.97 -7.06
C ALA A 69 5.37 -21.32 -8.36
N THR A 70 4.91 -20.33 -9.14
CA THR A 70 4.11 -20.56 -10.35
C THR A 70 4.94 -20.43 -11.63
N PRO A 71 4.61 -21.17 -12.71
CA PRO A 71 5.26 -20.97 -14.02
C PRO A 71 5.09 -19.55 -14.56
N ASP A 72 3.95 -18.91 -14.27
CA ASP A 72 3.63 -17.55 -14.71
C ASP A 72 4.62 -16.53 -14.15
N HIS A 73 5.15 -16.75 -12.94
CA HIS A 73 6.13 -15.85 -12.33
C HIS A 73 7.36 -15.64 -13.22
N GLN A 74 7.93 -16.71 -13.75
CA GLN A 74 9.11 -16.61 -14.63
C GLN A 74 8.77 -15.87 -15.94
N LEU A 75 7.58 -16.08 -16.48
CA LEU A 75 7.10 -15.40 -17.69
C LEU A 75 6.86 -13.90 -17.41
N ASP A 76 6.37 -13.55 -16.23
CA ASP A 76 6.21 -12.16 -15.81
C ASP A 76 7.57 -11.45 -15.70
N LEU A 77 8.55 -12.10 -15.06
CA LEU A 77 9.90 -11.53 -14.94
C LEU A 77 10.57 -11.39 -16.30
N GLU A 78 10.34 -12.31 -17.23
CA GLU A 78 10.84 -12.17 -18.59
C GLU A 78 10.21 -10.97 -19.32
N ALA A 79 8.89 -10.78 -19.18
CA ALA A 79 8.22 -9.62 -19.76
C ALA A 79 8.72 -8.30 -19.16
N LEU A 80 8.98 -8.25 -17.84
CA LEU A 80 9.51 -7.07 -17.15
C LEU A 80 10.87 -6.62 -17.70
N LYS A 81 11.74 -7.53 -18.17
CA LYS A 81 13.03 -7.17 -18.76
C LYS A 81 12.90 -6.31 -20.02
N HIS A 82 11.75 -6.33 -20.66
CA HIS A 82 11.43 -5.52 -21.85
C HIS A 82 10.71 -4.22 -21.51
N THR A 83 10.65 -3.85 -20.23
CA THR A 83 10.03 -2.61 -19.72
C THR A 83 11.04 -1.78 -18.93
N SER A 84 10.66 -0.57 -18.55
CA SER A 84 11.42 0.30 -17.64
C SER A 84 10.92 0.25 -16.18
N TYR A 85 10.01 -0.64 -15.85
CA TYR A 85 9.49 -0.75 -14.47
C TYR A 85 10.53 -1.34 -13.53
N THR A 86 10.72 -0.69 -12.40
CA THR A 86 11.68 -1.08 -11.35
C THR A 86 11.02 -1.51 -10.06
N THR A 87 9.71 -1.32 -9.93
CA THR A 87 8.94 -1.69 -8.75
C THR A 87 7.97 -2.82 -9.09
N VAL A 88 8.05 -3.91 -8.33
CA VAL A 88 7.13 -5.05 -8.45
C VAL A 88 6.37 -5.29 -7.15
N MET A 89 5.13 -5.76 -7.25
CA MET A 89 4.39 -6.31 -6.13
C MET A 89 4.39 -7.83 -6.24
N LEU A 90 4.98 -8.51 -5.26
CA LEU A 90 5.03 -9.97 -5.24
C LEU A 90 3.81 -10.53 -4.51
N ALA A 91 2.92 -11.18 -5.26
CA ALA A 91 1.75 -11.84 -4.69
C ALA A 91 2.14 -13.04 -3.82
N LYS A 92 1.39 -13.28 -2.75
CA LYS A 92 1.47 -14.46 -1.90
C LYS A 92 2.90 -14.74 -1.42
N THR A 93 3.59 -13.68 -0.95
CA THR A 93 4.99 -13.75 -0.49
C THR A 93 5.07 -14.47 0.86
N GLU A 94 5.90 -15.50 0.95
CA GLU A 94 5.99 -16.38 2.14
C GLU A 94 7.42 -16.56 2.66
N ASP A 95 8.45 -16.36 1.82
CA ASP A 95 9.85 -16.62 2.13
C ASP A 95 10.72 -15.40 1.76
N PRO A 96 11.62 -14.94 2.67
CA PRO A 96 12.56 -13.86 2.38
C PRO A 96 13.42 -14.07 1.12
N GLN A 97 13.69 -15.33 0.74
CA GLN A 97 14.45 -15.62 -0.48
C GLN A 97 13.68 -15.18 -1.74
N GLN A 98 12.34 -15.29 -1.75
CA GLN A 98 11.51 -14.84 -2.87
C GLN A 98 11.67 -13.33 -3.13
N VAL A 99 11.80 -12.53 -2.07
CA VAL A 99 12.05 -11.09 -2.17
C VAL A 99 13.46 -10.84 -2.69
N ARG A 100 14.45 -11.52 -2.12
CA ARG A 100 15.88 -11.39 -2.49
C ARG A 100 16.14 -11.70 -3.96
N ASP A 101 15.48 -12.74 -4.49
CA ASP A 101 15.66 -13.21 -5.88
C ASP A 101 15.16 -12.19 -6.92
N LEU A 102 14.35 -11.21 -6.50
CA LEU A 102 13.87 -10.13 -7.35
C LEU A 102 14.84 -8.95 -7.45
N ALA A 103 15.96 -8.95 -6.72
CA ALA A 103 16.95 -7.86 -6.83
C ALA A 103 17.48 -7.76 -8.28
N PRO A 104 17.66 -6.55 -8.84
CA PRO A 104 17.67 -5.25 -8.17
C PRO A 104 16.30 -4.52 -8.11
N LEU A 105 15.19 -5.19 -8.38
CA LEU A 105 13.85 -4.58 -8.33
C LEU A 105 13.45 -4.23 -6.89
N ASP A 106 12.75 -3.11 -6.71
CA ASP A 106 12.08 -2.75 -5.47
C ASP A 106 10.80 -3.57 -5.31
N VAL A 107 10.61 -4.22 -4.17
CA VAL A 107 9.51 -5.16 -3.95
C VAL A 107 8.48 -4.61 -2.96
N VAL A 108 7.24 -4.51 -3.41
CA VAL A 108 6.07 -4.43 -2.54
C VAL A 108 5.71 -5.86 -2.13
N VAL A 109 5.93 -6.17 -0.86
CA VAL A 109 5.70 -7.50 -0.31
C VAL A 109 4.22 -7.63 0.06
N LEU A 110 3.47 -8.52 -0.62
CA LEU A 110 2.05 -8.71 -0.34
C LEU A 110 1.84 -9.87 0.64
N ILE A 111 1.38 -9.52 1.84
CA ILE A 111 1.11 -10.42 2.97
C ILE A 111 -0.35 -10.84 2.92
N GLU A 112 -0.62 -11.98 2.34
CA GLU A 112 -1.99 -12.47 2.09
C GLU A 112 -2.12 -13.99 2.25
N THR A 113 -1.12 -14.61 2.89
CA THR A 113 -1.14 -16.02 3.27
C THR A 113 -0.76 -16.19 4.74
N PRO A 114 -1.16 -17.29 5.41
CA PRO A 114 -0.75 -17.56 6.77
C PRO A 114 0.77 -17.64 6.95
N LEU A 115 1.51 -18.25 6.02
CA LEU A 115 2.97 -18.31 6.07
C LEU A 115 3.59 -16.95 5.92
N GLY A 116 3.12 -16.12 4.96
CA GLY A 116 3.57 -14.74 4.81
C GLY A 116 3.30 -13.90 6.07
N ALA A 117 2.13 -14.06 6.70
CA ALA A 117 1.81 -13.38 7.94
C ALA A 117 2.75 -13.77 9.09
N LEU A 118 3.14 -15.04 9.19
CA LEU A 118 4.10 -15.51 10.19
C LEU A 118 5.53 -15.02 9.89
N ALA A 119 5.90 -14.86 8.63
CA ALA A 119 7.24 -14.43 8.18
C ALA A 119 7.39 -12.91 8.02
N VAL A 120 6.35 -12.12 8.27
CA VAL A 120 6.28 -10.69 7.89
C VAL A 120 7.49 -9.87 8.36
N SER A 121 8.01 -10.12 9.56
CA SER A 121 9.18 -9.41 10.10
C SER A 121 10.46 -9.75 9.32
N GLU A 122 10.62 -10.99 8.90
CA GLU A 122 11.78 -11.44 8.11
C GLU A 122 11.70 -10.90 6.68
N LEU A 123 10.51 -10.89 6.11
CA LEU A 123 10.23 -10.32 4.80
C LEU A 123 10.53 -8.81 4.75
N ALA A 124 10.11 -8.05 5.77
CA ALA A 124 10.35 -6.62 5.88
C ALA A 124 11.84 -6.24 5.98
N ARG A 125 12.69 -7.16 6.47
CA ARG A 125 14.14 -6.95 6.61
C ARG A 125 14.91 -7.01 5.32
N MET A 126 14.34 -7.55 4.24
CA MET A 126 15.05 -7.68 2.96
C MET A 126 15.40 -6.30 2.40
N ASP A 127 16.61 -6.16 1.88
CA ASP A 127 17.14 -4.85 1.44
C ASP A 127 16.28 -4.24 0.33
N ASN A 128 15.78 -5.06 -0.57
CA ASN A 128 14.90 -4.66 -1.67
C ASN A 128 13.40 -4.73 -1.34
N ALA A 129 13.00 -5.05 -0.10
CA ALA A 129 11.64 -4.84 0.36
C ALA A 129 11.40 -3.32 0.50
N PHE A 130 10.64 -2.76 -0.42
CA PHE A 130 10.35 -1.32 -0.49
C PHE A 130 9.12 -0.94 0.33
N ALA A 131 8.08 -1.76 0.22
CA ALA A 131 6.82 -1.58 0.91
C ALA A 131 6.24 -2.94 1.34
N LEU A 132 5.36 -2.91 2.33
CA LEU A 132 4.52 -4.05 2.69
C LEU A 132 3.05 -3.68 2.51
N MET A 133 2.29 -4.58 1.92
CA MET A 133 0.83 -4.53 1.85
C MET A 133 0.26 -5.80 2.47
N TRP A 134 -0.90 -5.72 3.10
CA TRP A 134 -1.62 -6.90 3.54
C TRP A 134 -2.88 -7.11 2.69
N GLY A 135 -3.27 -8.37 2.46
CA GLY A 135 -4.45 -8.74 1.68
C GLY A 135 -5.40 -9.59 2.52
N ALA A 136 -6.65 -9.10 2.74
CA ALA A 136 -7.63 -9.77 3.57
C ALA A 136 -8.28 -10.97 2.87
N GLU A 137 -8.54 -10.84 1.58
CA GLU A 137 -9.38 -11.80 0.84
C GLU A 137 -8.66 -13.14 0.65
N ASP A 138 -7.45 -13.10 0.09
CA ASP A 138 -6.62 -14.29 -0.09
C ASP A 138 -6.26 -14.96 1.23
N LEU A 139 -5.93 -14.16 2.25
CA LEU A 139 -5.68 -14.69 3.59
C LEU A 139 -6.83 -15.54 4.10
N PHE A 140 -8.07 -15.05 3.99
CA PHE A 140 -9.25 -15.77 4.46
C PHE A 140 -9.62 -16.95 3.56
N ALA A 141 -9.38 -16.86 2.26
CA ALA A 141 -9.53 -18.00 1.35
C ALA A 141 -8.61 -19.16 1.75
N VAL A 142 -7.34 -18.89 2.05
CA VAL A 142 -6.38 -19.91 2.50
C VAL A 142 -6.70 -20.44 3.89
N LEU A 143 -7.18 -19.59 4.81
CA LEU A 143 -7.60 -20.02 6.15
C LEU A 143 -8.86 -20.90 6.13
N GLY A 144 -9.58 -20.96 5.01
CA GLY A 144 -10.88 -21.65 4.91
C GLY A 144 -12.00 -20.96 5.68
N GLY A 145 -11.84 -19.66 5.95
CA GLY A 145 -12.85 -18.83 6.61
C GLY A 145 -14.01 -18.46 5.66
N THR A 146 -15.18 -18.18 6.23
CA THR A 146 -16.37 -17.82 5.44
C THR A 146 -16.57 -16.30 5.33
N ALA A 147 -15.91 -15.50 6.16
CA ALA A 147 -15.99 -14.05 6.15
C ALA A 147 -14.81 -13.43 6.92
N ASN A 148 -14.20 -12.41 6.35
CA ASN A 148 -13.11 -11.63 6.98
C ASN A 148 -13.63 -10.45 7.80
N ARG A 149 -14.93 -10.12 7.69
CA ARG A 149 -15.59 -9.01 8.39
C ARG A 149 -16.73 -9.48 9.28
N TYR A 150 -17.04 -8.67 10.27
CA TYR A 150 -18.27 -8.74 11.06
C TYR A 150 -19.43 -8.07 10.30
N PRO A 151 -20.71 -8.27 10.74
CA PRO A 151 -21.86 -7.63 10.09
C PRO A 151 -21.85 -6.10 10.12
N ASP A 152 -21.11 -5.49 11.03
CA ASP A 152 -20.92 -4.04 11.12
C ASP A 152 -19.85 -3.50 10.16
N GLY A 153 -19.26 -4.37 9.32
CA GLY A 153 -18.22 -4.06 8.36
C GLY A 153 -16.80 -4.08 8.94
N SER A 154 -16.61 -4.16 10.26
CA SER A 154 -15.29 -4.23 10.87
C SER A 154 -14.59 -5.57 10.60
N TYR A 155 -13.26 -5.54 10.46
CA TYR A 155 -12.47 -6.76 10.26
C TYR A 155 -12.47 -7.67 11.49
N ARG A 156 -12.51 -8.99 11.24
CA ARG A 156 -12.33 -9.99 12.30
C ARG A 156 -10.90 -9.97 12.84
N GLU A 157 -10.73 -10.49 14.06
CA GLU A 157 -9.48 -10.37 14.81
C GLU A 157 -8.24 -10.89 14.05
N VAL A 158 -8.37 -11.98 13.28
CA VAL A 158 -7.24 -12.52 12.49
C VAL A 158 -6.79 -11.51 11.42
N ALA A 159 -7.74 -10.90 10.70
CA ALA A 159 -7.43 -9.86 9.71
C ALA A 159 -6.79 -8.62 10.39
N ARG A 160 -7.34 -8.16 11.50
CA ARG A 160 -6.80 -7.03 12.29
C ARG A 160 -5.40 -7.34 12.81
N HIS A 161 -5.14 -8.57 13.22
CA HIS A 161 -3.83 -9.00 13.68
C HIS A 161 -2.80 -8.92 12.56
N VAL A 162 -3.09 -9.50 11.38
CA VAL A 162 -2.17 -9.47 10.24
C VAL A 162 -1.95 -8.04 9.74
N ARG A 163 -3.01 -7.23 9.66
CA ARG A 163 -2.93 -5.80 9.33
C ARG A 163 -1.98 -5.06 10.28
N SER A 164 -2.12 -5.27 11.59
CA SER A 164 -1.29 -4.62 12.60
C SER A 164 0.17 -5.12 12.54
N GLN A 165 0.39 -6.41 12.36
CA GLN A 165 1.73 -6.97 12.22
C GLN A 165 2.44 -6.42 10.97
N THR A 166 1.73 -6.33 9.84
CA THR A 166 2.29 -5.77 8.60
C THR A 166 2.71 -4.32 8.79
N LEU A 167 1.85 -3.50 9.41
CA LEU A 167 2.18 -2.11 9.75
C LEU A 167 3.42 -2.02 10.66
N LEU A 168 3.43 -2.77 11.75
CA LEU A 168 4.56 -2.77 12.69
C LEU A 168 5.86 -3.20 12.03
N ALA A 169 5.84 -4.27 11.22
CA ALA A 169 7.02 -4.75 10.51
C ALA A 169 7.51 -3.71 9.48
N ALA A 170 6.61 -3.13 8.68
CA ALA A 170 6.98 -2.07 7.74
C ALA A 170 7.68 -0.91 8.45
N LYS A 171 7.09 -0.38 9.51
CA LYS A 171 7.65 0.77 10.25
C LYS A 171 8.94 0.44 10.99
N ALA A 172 9.09 -0.78 11.52
CA ALA A 172 10.30 -1.22 12.21
C ALA A 172 11.53 -1.22 11.29
N TYR A 173 11.33 -1.50 10.01
CA TYR A 173 12.42 -1.56 9.01
C TYR A 173 12.41 -0.39 8.01
N GLY A 174 11.66 0.68 8.29
CA GLY A 174 11.63 1.88 7.46
C GLY A 174 11.02 1.66 6.07
N ARG A 175 10.07 0.72 5.95
CA ARG A 175 9.35 0.42 4.71
C ARG A 175 8.02 1.16 4.69
N LEU A 176 7.48 1.41 3.50
CA LEU A 176 6.11 1.91 3.37
C LEU A 176 5.11 0.83 3.81
N ALA A 177 4.04 1.25 4.46
CA ALA A 177 2.91 0.40 4.81
C ALA A 177 1.70 0.78 3.96
N LEU A 178 1.22 -0.15 3.13
CA LEU A 178 0.04 0.01 2.30
C LEU A 178 -1.13 -0.75 2.92
N ASP A 179 -2.25 -0.06 3.15
CA ASP A 179 -3.47 -0.70 3.64
C ASP A 179 -4.23 -1.39 2.52
N SER A 180 -4.97 -2.45 2.86
CA SER A 180 -5.68 -3.33 1.94
C SER A 180 -6.78 -2.61 1.15
N VAL A 181 -7.26 -3.27 0.11
CA VAL A 181 -8.38 -2.82 -0.73
C VAL A 181 -9.72 -2.81 0.03
N TYR A 182 -10.67 -2.00 -0.43
CA TYR A 182 -12.05 -1.99 0.03
C TYR A 182 -12.95 -2.49 -1.10
N LEU A 183 -13.61 -3.65 -0.91
CA LEU A 183 -14.30 -4.35 -2.00
C LEU A 183 -15.61 -3.71 -2.45
N ASP A 184 -16.37 -3.11 -1.52
CA ASP A 184 -17.62 -2.45 -1.91
C ASP A 184 -17.34 -1.10 -2.58
N ILE A 185 -17.29 -1.12 -3.90
CA ILE A 185 -16.99 0.07 -4.73
C ILE A 185 -18.02 1.19 -4.53
N LYS A 186 -19.25 0.87 -4.12
CA LYS A 186 -20.32 1.84 -3.96
C LYS A 186 -20.37 2.45 -2.57
N ASP A 187 -19.84 1.75 -1.57
CA ASP A 187 -19.82 2.22 -0.19
C ASP A 187 -18.59 3.13 0.06
N LEU A 188 -18.67 4.36 -0.42
CA LEU A 188 -17.61 5.35 -0.24
C LEU A 188 -17.52 5.84 1.21
N ASP A 189 -18.60 5.80 1.97
CA ASP A 189 -18.61 6.18 3.39
C ASP A 189 -17.88 5.12 4.25
N GLY A 190 -18.09 3.84 3.97
CA GLY A 190 -17.33 2.76 4.59
C GLY A 190 -15.85 2.81 4.26
N LEU A 191 -15.51 3.08 2.98
CA LEU A 191 -14.13 3.33 2.57
C LEU A 191 -13.53 4.50 3.35
N GLY A 192 -14.24 5.62 3.49
CA GLY A 192 -13.77 6.79 4.22
C GLY A 192 -13.39 6.45 5.67
N LYS A 193 -14.23 5.69 6.38
CA LYS A 193 -13.93 5.23 7.75
C LYS A 193 -12.67 4.36 7.83
N GLU A 194 -12.44 3.49 6.85
CA GLU A 194 -11.20 2.70 6.80
C GLU A 194 -9.97 3.53 6.48
N VAL A 195 -10.10 4.53 5.60
CA VAL A 195 -9.03 5.48 5.32
C VAL A 195 -8.66 6.26 6.57
N ASP A 196 -9.65 6.78 7.28
CA ASP A 196 -9.45 7.52 8.54
C ASP A 196 -8.70 6.67 9.58
N ASP A 197 -9.08 5.40 9.74
CA ASP A 197 -8.39 4.47 10.64
C ASP A 197 -6.96 4.17 10.15
N ALA A 198 -6.77 3.93 8.85
CA ALA A 198 -5.44 3.69 8.28
C ALA A 198 -4.48 4.87 8.52
N VAL A 199 -4.95 6.09 8.30
CA VAL A 199 -4.20 7.32 8.58
C VAL A 199 -3.90 7.45 10.07
N ALA A 200 -4.90 7.23 10.92
CA ALA A 200 -4.77 7.35 12.37
C ALA A 200 -3.71 6.42 12.95
N VAL A 201 -3.61 5.18 12.45
CA VAL A 201 -2.62 4.21 12.93
C VAL A 201 -1.27 4.30 12.21
N GLY A 202 -1.19 5.00 11.07
CA GLY A 202 0.08 5.34 10.41
C GLY A 202 0.41 4.58 9.14
N PHE A 203 -0.55 4.02 8.41
CA PHE A 203 -0.34 3.57 7.04
C PHE A 203 0.06 4.75 6.14
N ASP A 204 0.92 4.49 5.16
CA ASP A 204 1.43 5.53 4.26
C ASP A 204 0.55 5.69 3.01
N ALA A 205 -0.14 4.62 2.61
CA ALA A 205 -1.04 4.61 1.47
C ALA A 205 -2.16 3.58 1.65
N LYS A 206 -3.21 3.72 0.84
CA LYS A 206 -4.28 2.73 0.70
C LYS A 206 -4.46 2.36 -0.75
N VAL A 207 -4.72 1.08 -1.00
CA VAL A 207 -4.87 0.56 -2.36
C VAL A 207 -6.36 0.49 -2.74
N ALA A 208 -6.67 0.99 -3.92
CA ALA A 208 -8.00 1.00 -4.52
C ALA A 208 -8.13 -0.07 -5.62
N ILE A 209 -9.37 -0.49 -5.89
CA ILE A 209 -9.73 -1.37 -7.02
C ILE A 209 -10.60 -0.65 -8.06
N HIS A 210 -11.00 0.58 -7.80
CA HIS A 210 -11.80 1.38 -8.72
C HIS A 210 -11.44 2.86 -8.64
N PRO A 211 -11.41 3.59 -9.78
CA PRO A 211 -11.04 5.02 -9.79
C PRO A 211 -11.90 5.92 -8.91
N SER A 212 -13.18 5.57 -8.65
CA SER A 212 -14.06 6.35 -7.76
C SER A 212 -13.61 6.37 -6.30
N GLN A 213 -12.76 5.44 -5.89
CA GLN A 213 -12.22 5.35 -4.53
C GLN A 213 -11.07 6.34 -4.29
N ILE A 214 -10.38 6.74 -5.36
CA ILE A 214 -9.18 7.60 -5.28
C ILE A 214 -9.44 8.95 -4.60
N PRO A 215 -10.50 9.70 -4.93
CA PRO A 215 -10.77 10.98 -4.26
C PRO A 215 -10.99 10.83 -2.76
N VAL A 216 -11.65 9.75 -2.32
CA VAL A 216 -11.91 9.48 -0.89
C VAL A 216 -10.60 9.20 -0.17
N ILE A 217 -9.72 8.36 -0.76
CA ILE A 217 -8.41 8.06 -0.19
C ILE A 217 -7.58 9.34 -0.06
N ARG A 218 -7.46 10.12 -1.11
CA ARG A 218 -6.69 11.38 -1.08
C ARG A 218 -7.23 12.35 -0.03
N ALA A 219 -8.55 12.49 0.07
CA ALA A 219 -9.17 13.37 1.06
C ALA A 219 -8.87 12.95 2.50
N GLY A 220 -8.91 11.65 2.81
CA GLY A 220 -8.62 11.16 4.15
C GLY A 220 -7.14 11.26 4.53
N TYR A 221 -6.23 11.19 3.57
CA TYR A 221 -4.78 11.38 3.83
C TYR A 221 -4.36 12.86 3.88
N ALA A 222 -5.18 13.77 3.37
CA ALA A 222 -4.91 15.21 3.48
C ALA A 222 -5.22 15.69 4.91
N PRO A 223 -4.29 16.35 5.61
CA PRO A 223 -4.60 16.91 6.92
C PRO A 223 -5.64 18.02 6.81
N THR A 224 -6.54 18.10 7.80
CA THR A 224 -7.51 19.18 7.87
C THR A 224 -6.85 20.52 8.21
N GLU A 225 -7.52 21.64 7.89
CA GLU A 225 -7.03 22.98 8.24
C GLU A 225 -6.76 23.11 9.73
N ASP A 226 -7.65 22.61 10.59
CA ASP A 226 -7.48 22.61 12.05
C ASP A 226 -6.26 21.81 12.50
N GLN A 227 -6.00 20.67 11.87
CA GLN A 227 -4.79 19.86 12.15
C GLN A 227 -3.51 20.60 11.77
N VAL A 228 -3.51 21.27 10.62
CA VAL A 228 -2.36 22.06 10.15
C VAL A 228 -2.12 23.27 11.05
N GLU A 229 -3.18 23.99 11.43
CA GLU A 229 -3.11 25.12 12.35
C GLU A 229 -2.56 24.68 13.72
N TRP A 230 -3.12 23.63 14.29
CA TRP A 230 -2.61 23.06 15.55
C TRP A 230 -1.15 22.66 15.45
N ALA A 231 -0.76 21.96 14.38
CA ALA A 231 0.61 21.50 14.21
C ALA A 231 1.60 22.68 14.09
N ARG A 232 1.25 23.71 13.32
CA ARG A 232 2.06 24.94 13.20
C ARG A 232 2.19 25.68 14.54
N ALA A 233 1.10 25.79 15.31
CA ALA A 233 1.11 26.42 16.61
C ALA A 233 2.01 25.67 17.60
N VAL A 234 1.91 24.33 17.64
CA VAL A 234 2.77 23.47 18.46
C VAL A 234 4.26 23.64 18.10
N LEU A 235 4.61 23.59 16.82
CA LEU A 235 6.01 23.74 16.36
C LEU A 235 6.56 25.14 16.62
N THR A 236 5.75 26.17 16.41
CA THR A 236 6.15 27.56 16.72
C THR A 236 6.46 27.72 18.20
N ARG A 237 5.62 27.15 19.08
CA ARG A 237 5.84 27.22 20.52
C ARG A 237 7.07 26.40 20.95
N ALA A 238 7.28 25.24 20.34
CA ALA A 238 8.46 24.40 20.62
C ALA A 238 9.79 25.11 20.37
N ALA A 239 9.84 26.07 19.45
CA ALA A 239 11.06 26.85 19.17
C ALA A 239 11.48 27.73 20.34
N THR A 240 10.58 28.09 21.26
CA THR A 240 10.83 28.98 22.42
C THR A 240 10.81 28.25 23.77
N GLU A 241 10.17 27.07 23.82
CA GLU A 241 10.07 26.27 25.04
C GLU A 241 11.25 25.33 25.20
N ARG A 242 11.53 24.92 26.44
CA ARG A 242 12.59 23.96 26.75
C ARG A 242 12.01 22.62 27.20
N GLY A 243 12.21 21.59 26.40
CA GLY A 243 11.76 20.23 26.75
C GLY A 243 10.25 20.07 26.66
N VAL A 244 9.61 19.53 27.70
CA VAL A 244 8.16 19.28 27.74
C VAL A 244 7.42 20.57 28.11
N PHE A 245 6.34 20.87 27.38
CA PHE A 245 5.47 22.02 27.66
C PHE A 245 3.99 21.65 27.50
N GLN A 246 3.08 22.59 27.82
CA GLN A 246 1.65 22.42 27.67
C GLN A 246 1.11 23.27 26.52
N HIS A 247 0.29 22.70 25.64
CA HIS A 247 -0.44 23.40 24.59
C HIS A 247 -1.88 22.92 24.61
N ASP A 248 -2.85 23.85 24.69
CA ASP A 248 -4.29 23.58 24.77
C ASP A 248 -4.69 22.51 25.82
N GLY A 249 -4.06 22.56 26.99
CA GLY A 249 -4.30 21.62 28.08
C GLY A 249 -3.64 20.26 27.93
N LEU A 250 -2.96 19.99 26.81
CA LEU A 250 -2.28 18.73 26.54
C LEU A 250 -0.75 18.88 26.71
N MET A 251 -0.13 17.82 27.21
CA MET A 251 1.34 17.73 27.27
C MET A 251 1.91 17.57 25.88
N VAL A 252 2.90 18.37 25.54
CA VAL A 252 3.68 18.30 24.31
C VAL A 252 5.09 17.84 24.63
N ASP A 253 5.46 16.70 24.06
CA ASP A 253 6.77 16.07 24.14
C ASP A 253 7.28 15.68 22.75
N ALA A 254 8.42 14.99 22.68
CA ALA A 254 9.03 14.61 21.40
C ALA A 254 8.10 13.77 20.48
N PRO A 255 7.28 12.80 20.94
CA PRO A 255 6.26 12.14 20.11
C PRO A 255 5.24 13.08 19.48
N VAL A 256 4.74 14.05 20.27
CA VAL A 256 3.76 15.03 19.78
C VAL A 256 4.38 15.99 18.77
N LEU A 257 5.63 16.39 18.96
CA LEU A 257 6.37 17.21 17.99
C LEU A 257 6.54 16.47 16.64
N ARG A 258 6.96 15.21 16.67
CA ARG A 258 7.06 14.40 15.43
C ARG A 258 5.73 14.27 14.71
N ARG A 259 4.61 14.14 15.44
CA ARG A 259 3.27 14.14 14.85
C ARG A 259 2.97 15.49 14.18
N ALA A 260 3.27 16.59 14.84
CA ALA A 260 3.06 17.94 14.28
C ALA A 260 3.91 18.16 13.01
N GLU A 261 5.19 17.75 13.03
CA GLU A 261 6.08 17.79 11.86
C GLU A 261 5.48 17.00 10.68
N ARG A 262 4.98 15.79 10.94
CA ARG A 262 4.36 14.95 9.90
C ARG A 262 3.12 15.63 9.32
N ILE A 263 2.24 16.20 10.13
CA ILE A 263 1.05 16.92 9.67
C ILE A 263 1.42 18.09 8.76
N VAL A 264 2.41 18.88 9.14
CA VAL A 264 2.87 20.03 8.33
C VAL A 264 3.51 19.57 7.02
N ALA A 265 4.25 18.45 7.04
CA ALA A 265 4.86 17.87 5.83
C ALA A 265 3.84 17.32 4.83
N LEU A 266 2.64 16.93 5.28
CA LEU A 266 1.54 16.45 4.44
C LEU A 266 0.59 17.58 3.98
N ALA A 267 0.75 18.79 4.54
CA ALA A 267 -0.06 19.93 4.12
C ALA A 267 0.31 20.39 2.71
N PRO A 268 -0.68 20.78 1.89
CA PRO A 268 -0.48 21.25 0.51
C PRO A 268 0.35 22.55 0.45
#